data_691c77c9fa077ff9273b547f2ad7aa0b
#
_entry.id   691c77c9fa077ff9273b547f2ad7aa0b
#
_cell.length_a   1.000
_cell.length_b   1.000
_cell.length_c   1.000
_cell.angle_alpha   90.00
_cell.angle_beta   90.00
_cell.angle_gamma   90.00
#
_symmetry.space_group_name_H-M   'P 1'
#
loop_
_entity.id
_entity.type
_entity.pdbx_description
1 polymer ?
#
loop_
_entity_poly.entity_id
_entity_poly.type
_entity_poly.pdbx_seq_one_letter_code
_entity_poly.pdbx_strand_id
1 'polypeptide(L)'
;MSAPGKLVLALPKGRVKDESLAAFRAAGLTLTDGGGDRALRYDAGDAVVIEMRNADVPTYVELGVADAGVVGKDVLLEAGARLVEPVDLGFAACRLSLIRPRGARGTIERVASKYPRLTAGYLRRIGSGAEVVKLSGNVELACLTGLADAVVDVVQTGATLAANDLEEVDVLLRSTARFVVNRASLKLKGEALRALIEALRTLPDAY
;
A
#
# COMPACT_ATOMS: atom_id res chain seq x y z
N MET A 1 -4.40 -26.56 -2.28
CA MET A 1 -3.14 -26.71 -3.03
C MET A 1 -3.38 -26.08 -4.40
N SER A 2 -2.55 -25.12 -4.82
CA SER A 2 -2.67 -24.50 -6.17
C SER A 2 -2.30 -25.56 -7.21
N ALA A 3 -2.97 -25.52 -8.38
CA ALA A 3 -2.52 -26.31 -9.52
C ALA A 3 -1.04 -26.00 -9.81
N PRO A 4 -0.20 -27.01 -10.13
CA PRO A 4 1.20 -26.78 -10.41
C PRO A 4 1.32 -25.82 -11.61
N GLY A 5 1.89 -24.63 -11.38
CA GLY A 5 2.21 -23.65 -12.41
C GLY A 5 1.55 -22.29 -12.32
N LYS A 6 0.34 -22.15 -11.75
CA LYS A 6 -0.33 -20.83 -11.65
C LYS A 6 0.37 -19.90 -10.67
N LEU A 7 0.42 -18.61 -11.01
CA LEU A 7 0.85 -17.56 -10.08
C LEU A 7 -0.19 -17.36 -8.98
N VAL A 8 0.26 -17.15 -7.76
CA VAL A 8 -0.58 -16.74 -6.63
C VAL A 8 -0.36 -15.25 -6.39
N LEU A 9 -1.40 -14.44 -6.54
CA LEU A 9 -1.36 -12.99 -6.47
C LEU A 9 -2.09 -12.50 -5.21
N ALA A 10 -1.39 -11.78 -4.34
CA ALA A 10 -1.96 -11.12 -3.16
C ALA A 10 -2.44 -9.71 -3.52
N LEU A 11 -3.73 -9.44 -3.38
CA LEU A 11 -4.33 -8.16 -3.75
C LEU A 11 -5.09 -7.54 -2.57
N PRO A 12 -5.01 -6.21 -2.36
CA PRO A 12 -5.86 -5.51 -1.40
C PRO A 12 -7.29 -5.50 -1.90
N LYS A 13 -8.26 -5.50 -0.96
CA LYS A 13 -9.67 -5.36 -1.32
C LYS A 13 -10.00 -3.97 -1.88
N GLY A 14 -11.09 -3.89 -2.65
CA GLY A 14 -11.64 -2.64 -3.18
C GLY A 14 -10.92 -2.13 -4.42
N ARG A 15 -10.93 -0.81 -4.63
CA ARG A 15 -10.47 -0.15 -5.85
C ARG A 15 -9.08 -0.60 -6.34
N VAL A 16 -8.11 -0.77 -5.44
CA VAL A 16 -6.76 -1.22 -5.81
C VAL A 16 -6.77 -2.62 -6.42
N LYS A 17 -7.67 -3.52 -5.94
CA LYS A 17 -7.85 -4.84 -6.57
C LYS A 17 -8.32 -4.69 -8.01
N ASP A 18 -9.37 -3.87 -8.21
CA ASP A 18 -9.99 -3.72 -9.52
C ASP A 18 -9.01 -3.12 -10.54
N GLU A 19 -8.27 -2.08 -10.15
CA GLU A 19 -7.18 -1.48 -10.93
C GLU A 19 -6.05 -2.50 -11.21
N SER A 20 -5.69 -3.33 -10.21
CA SER A 20 -4.68 -4.38 -10.38
C SER A 20 -5.10 -5.46 -11.37
N LEU A 21 -6.35 -5.94 -11.28
CA LEU A 21 -6.88 -6.94 -12.21
C LEU A 21 -6.95 -6.37 -13.63
N ALA A 22 -7.32 -5.10 -13.78
CA ALA A 22 -7.31 -4.43 -15.08
C ALA A 22 -5.89 -4.35 -15.67
N ALA A 23 -4.89 -3.96 -14.86
CA ALA A 23 -3.50 -3.91 -15.28
C ALA A 23 -2.97 -5.30 -15.69
N PHE A 24 -3.29 -6.34 -14.92
CA PHE A 24 -2.86 -7.71 -15.24
C PHE A 24 -3.52 -8.25 -16.52
N ARG A 25 -4.79 -7.91 -16.77
CA ARG A 25 -5.46 -8.25 -18.04
C ARG A 25 -4.80 -7.53 -19.22
N ALA A 26 -4.50 -6.24 -19.05
CA ALA A 26 -3.78 -5.47 -20.07
C ALA A 26 -2.36 -6.01 -20.31
N ALA A 27 -1.72 -6.59 -19.29
CA ALA A 27 -0.45 -7.29 -19.38
C ALA A 27 -0.55 -8.73 -19.95
N GLY A 28 -1.74 -9.15 -20.40
CA GLY A 28 -1.96 -10.42 -21.11
C GLY A 28 -2.42 -11.59 -20.26
N LEU A 29 -2.69 -11.41 -18.96
CA LEU A 29 -3.29 -12.49 -18.17
C LEU A 29 -4.80 -12.61 -18.47
N THR A 30 -5.25 -13.85 -18.70
CA THR A 30 -6.69 -14.14 -18.78
C THR A 30 -7.23 -14.30 -17.36
N LEU A 31 -7.83 -13.24 -16.82
CA LEU A 31 -8.38 -13.24 -15.46
C LEU A 31 -9.90 -13.12 -15.49
N THR A 32 -10.56 -14.05 -14.79
CA THR A 32 -11.99 -14.00 -14.53
C THR A 32 -12.27 -13.30 -13.20
N ASP A 33 -13.42 -12.65 -13.09
CA ASP A 33 -13.93 -12.12 -11.82
C ASP A 33 -14.48 -13.28 -11.00
N GLY A 34 -13.58 -14.14 -10.53
CA GLY A 34 -13.92 -15.34 -9.77
C GLY A 34 -13.99 -15.05 -8.27
N GLY A 35 -14.91 -15.73 -7.60
CA GLY A 35 -15.11 -15.63 -6.16
C GLY A 35 -16.26 -14.67 -5.83
N GLY A 36 -17.41 -15.19 -5.44
CA GLY A 36 -18.52 -14.37 -4.92
C GLY A 36 -18.05 -13.46 -3.77
N ASP A 37 -18.84 -12.49 -3.37
CA ASP A 37 -18.54 -11.38 -2.44
C ASP A 37 -17.76 -11.72 -1.15
N ARG A 38 -17.64 -13.01 -0.81
CA ARG A 38 -16.98 -13.49 0.41
C ARG A 38 -15.76 -14.38 0.18
N ALA A 39 -15.41 -14.70 -1.08
CA ALA A 39 -14.24 -15.54 -1.36
C ALA A 39 -12.96 -14.75 -1.15
N LEU A 40 -12.15 -15.18 -0.19
CA LEU A 40 -10.84 -14.57 0.09
C LEU A 40 -9.72 -15.17 -0.76
N ARG A 41 -9.96 -16.35 -1.38
CA ARG A 41 -9.03 -17.04 -2.27
C ARG A 41 -9.82 -17.75 -3.36
N TYR A 42 -9.48 -17.49 -4.61
CA TYR A 42 -10.19 -18.08 -5.75
C TYR A 42 -9.28 -18.28 -6.95
N ASP A 43 -9.63 -19.22 -7.80
CA ASP A 43 -9.02 -19.41 -9.12
C ASP A 43 -9.59 -18.34 -10.06
N ALA A 44 -8.73 -17.51 -10.60
CA ALA A 44 -9.08 -16.42 -11.50
C ALA A 44 -8.62 -16.70 -12.96
N GLY A 45 -8.49 -17.94 -13.38
CA GLY A 45 -8.00 -18.30 -14.72
C GLY A 45 -6.48 -18.54 -14.70
N ASP A 46 -5.67 -17.66 -15.27
CA ASP A 46 -4.21 -17.83 -15.31
C ASP A 46 -3.53 -17.67 -13.96
N ALA A 47 -4.23 -17.13 -12.96
CA ALA A 47 -3.71 -16.93 -11.61
C ALA A 47 -4.70 -17.37 -10.53
N VAL A 48 -4.18 -17.58 -9.33
CA VAL A 48 -4.97 -17.65 -8.10
C VAL A 48 -4.87 -16.30 -7.39
N VAL A 49 -5.99 -15.69 -7.05
CA VAL A 49 -6.03 -14.43 -6.31
C VAL A 49 -6.32 -14.70 -4.84
N ILE A 50 -5.61 -14.00 -3.96
CA ILE A 50 -5.88 -13.94 -2.52
C ILE A 50 -6.16 -12.50 -2.16
N GLU A 51 -7.36 -12.23 -1.63
CA GLU A 51 -7.80 -10.90 -1.20
C GLU A 51 -7.57 -10.69 0.28
N MET A 52 -6.96 -9.57 0.64
CA MET A 52 -6.62 -9.24 2.02
C MET A 52 -6.63 -7.74 2.29
N ARG A 53 -6.28 -7.34 3.51
CA ARG A 53 -6.00 -5.94 3.82
C ARG A 53 -4.68 -5.52 3.18
N ASN A 54 -4.58 -4.27 2.73
CA ASN A 54 -3.37 -3.73 2.10
C ASN A 54 -2.11 -3.93 2.98
N ALA A 55 -2.24 -3.75 4.30
CA ALA A 55 -1.14 -3.93 5.25
C ALA A 55 -0.61 -5.36 5.35
N ASP A 56 -1.38 -6.37 4.94
CA ASP A 56 -1.00 -7.79 5.05
C ASP A 56 -0.27 -8.29 3.79
N VAL A 57 -0.46 -7.63 2.64
CA VAL A 57 0.12 -8.04 1.36
C VAL A 57 1.64 -8.27 1.45
N PRO A 58 2.45 -7.36 2.02
CA PRO A 58 3.89 -7.57 2.12
C PRO A 58 4.26 -8.86 2.83
N THR A 59 3.58 -9.18 3.94
CA THR A 59 3.84 -10.39 4.73
C THR A 59 3.53 -11.66 3.94
N TYR A 60 2.38 -11.71 3.25
CA TYR A 60 1.99 -12.90 2.47
C TYR A 60 2.92 -13.15 1.29
N VAL A 61 3.41 -12.09 0.65
CA VAL A 61 4.38 -12.20 -0.44
C VAL A 61 5.76 -12.54 0.11
N GLU A 62 6.22 -11.92 1.20
CA GLU A 62 7.54 -12.19 1.78
C GLU A 62 7.69 -13.64 2.25
N LEU A 63 6.64 -14.18 2.89
CA LEU A 63 6.62 -15.57 3.37
C LEU A 63 6.35 -16.60 2.25
N GLY A 64 6.13 -16.18 1.00
CA GLY A 64 5.93 -17.07 -0.13
C GLY A 64 4.55 -17.74 -0.18
N VAL A 65 3.58 -17.27 0.59
CA VAL A 65 2.17 -17.69 0.46
C VAL A 65 1.59 -17.19 -0.86
N ALA A 66 2.00 -16.00 -1.28
CA ALA A 66 1.78 -15.46 -2.62
C ALA A 66 3.11 -15.30 -3.36
N ASP A 67 3.12 -15.50 -4.66
CA ASP A 67 4.29 -15.33 -5.53
C ASP A 67 4.59 -13.85 -5.77
N ALA A 68 3.53 -13.06 -5.89
CA ALA A 68 3.57 -11.63 -6.11
C ALA A 68 2.34 -10.96 -5.52
N GLY A 69 2.33 -9.63 -5.50
CA GLY A 69 1.18 -8.86 -5.02
C GLY A 69 1.25 -7.39 -5.44
N VAL A 70 0.17 -6.68 -5.13
CA VAL A 70 0.10 -5.22 -5.32
C VAL A 70 -0.10 -4.55 -3.97
N VAL A 71 0.70 -3.52 -3.69
CA VAL A 71 0.68 -2.81 -2.42
C VAL A 71 1.11 -1.35 -2.60
N GLY A 72 0.59 -0.43 -1.82
CA GLY A 72 1.05 0.96 -1.80
C GLY A 72 2.51 1.07 -1.36
N LYS A 73 3.27 1.99 -1.97
CA LYS A 73 4.68 2.24 -1.60
C LYS A 73 4.83 2.61 -0.13
N ASP A 74 3.88 3.36 0.41
CA ASP A 74 3.80 3.73 1.83
C ASP A 74 3.73 2.50 2.74
N VAL A 75 2.84 1.55 2.43
CA VAL A 75 2.67 0.30 3.18
C VAL A 75 3.91 -0.59 3.06
N LEU A 76 4.48 -0.69 1.85
CA LEU A 76 5.69 -1.48 1.62
C LEU A 76 6.87 -0.97 2.47
N LEU A 77 7.07 0.35 2.50
CA LEU A 77 8.12 0.99 3.30
C LEU A 77 7.87 0.88 4.81
N GLU A 78 6.60 1.01 5.24
CA GLU A 78 6.24 0.83 6.65
C GLU A 78 6.50 -0.61 7.11
N ALA A 79 6.12 -1.60 6.32
CA ALA A 79 6.36 -3.01 6.62
C ALA A 79 7.85 -3.36 6.69
N GLY A 80 8.68 -2.69 5.88
CA GLY A 80 10.10 -2.99 5.75
C GLY A 80 10.39 -4.38 5.18
N ALA A 81 9.46 -4.93 4.43
CA ALA A 81 9.53 -6.27 3.84
C ALA A 81 10.67 -6.39 2.80
N ARG A 82 11.30 -7.56 2.74
CA ARG A 82 12.41 -7.86 1.83
C ARG A 82 11.91 -8.43 0.50
N LEU A 83 11.17 -7.63 -0.24
CA LEU A 83 10.59 -7.98 -1.53
C LEU A 83 11.38 -7.40 -2.70
N VAL A 84 11.18 -7.96 -3.89
CA VAL A 84 11.58 -7.31 -5.15
C VAL A 84 10.42 -6.41 -5.58
N GLU A 85 10.73 -5.18 -5.94
CA GLU A 85 9.77 -4.16 -6.39
C GLU A 85 10.10 -3.79 -7.84
N PRO A 86 9.66 -4.59 -8.84
CA PRO A 86 10.08 -4.39 -10.22
C PRO A 86 9.30 -3.32 -10.98
N VAL A 87 8.06 -3.00 -10.56
CA VAL A 87 7.18 -2.09 -11.31
C VAL A 87 6.47 -1.12 -10.39
N ASP A 88 6.48 0.16 -10.75
CA ASP A 88 5.52 1.17 -10.30
C ASP A 88 4.31 1.11 -11.22
N LEU A 89 3.13 0.84 -10.67
CA LEU A 89 1.91 0.70 -11.46
C LEU A 89 1.23 2.04 -11.73
N GLY A 90 1.68 3.14 -11.08
CA GLY A 90 1.23 4.50 -11.31
C GLY A 90 -0.15 4.85 -10.74
N PHE A 91 -1.01 3.89 -10.45
CA PHE A 91 -2.35 4.15 -9.92
C PHE A 91 -2.39 4.20 -8.37
N ALA A 92 -3.57 4.46 -7.81
CA ALA A 92 -3.81 4.64 -6.37
C ALA A 92 -2.88 5.70 -5.74
N ALA A 93 -2.56 6.75 -6.50
CA ALA A 93 -1.69 7.82 -6.04
C ALA A 93 -2.22 8.49 -4.76
N CYS A 94 -1.34 8.64 -3.79
CA CYS A 94 -1.61 9.34 -2.54
C CYS A 94 -0.32 9.93 -1.97
N ARG A 95 -0.43 10.65 -0.85
CA ARG A 95 0.73 11.13 -0.11
C ARG A 95 0.56 10.87 1.38
N LEU A 96 1.63 10.49 2.03
CA LEU A 96 1.72 10.40 3.49
C LEU A 96 2.18 11.75 4.00
N SER A 97 1.37 12.39 4.85
CA SER A 97 1.58 13.79 5.22
C SER A 97 1.49 14.01 6.72
N LEU A 98 2.24 14.99 7.21
CA LEU A 98 2.08 15.56 8.54
C LEU A 98 0.91 16.53 8.51
N ILE A 99 -0.03 16.34 9.41
CA ILE A 99 -1.31 17.04 9.44
C ILE A 99 -1.51 17.60 10.85
N ARG A 100 -2.03 18.83 10.96
CA ARG A 100 -2.35 19.50 12.23
C ARG A 100 -3.72 20.16 12.18
N PRO A 101 -4.31 20.52 13.33
CA PRO A 101 -5.43 21.46 13.37
C PRO A 101 -5.03 22.77 12.68
N ARG A 102 -5.95 23.31 11.87
CA ARG A 102 -5.71 24.55 11.11
C ARG A 102 -5.29 25.69 12.02
N GLY A 103 -4.22 26.38 11.64
CA GLY A 103 -3.66 27.49 12.40
C GLY A 103 -2.99 27.13 13.72
N ALA A 104 -2.85 25.84 14.05
CA ALA A 104 -2.14 25.40 15.24
C ALA A 104 -0.69 25.89 15.25
N ARG A 105 -0.24 26.40 16.40
CA ARG A 105 1.11 26.95 16.63
C ARG A 105 1.79 26.16 17.75
N GLY A 106 3.11 26.32 17.86
CA GLY A 106 3.90 25.71 18.93
C GLY A 106 4.53 24.37 18.52
N THR A 107 5.22 23.79 19.50
CA THR A 107 5.99 22.54 19.34
C THR A 107 5.04 21.36 19.18
N ILE A 108 5.42 20.39 18.35
CA ILE A 108 4.76 19.10 18.27
C ILE A 108 5.47 18.18 19.27
N GLU A 109 4.75 17.71 20.27
CA GLU A 109 5.25 16.78 21.27
C GLU A 109 4.81 15.34 20.99
N ARG A 110 3.60 15.15 20.41
CA ARG A 110 3.06 13.83 20.07
C ARG A 110 2.49 13.81 18.66
N VAL A 111 2.85 12.76 17.91
CA VAL A 111 2.36 12.51 16.54
C VAL A 111 1.70 11.14 16.49
N ALA A 112 0.40 11.09 16.20
CA ALA A 112 -0.30 9.82 16.05
C ALA A 112 -0.25 9.34 14.59
N SER A 113 -0.08 8.02 14.37
CA SER A 113 -0.01 7.46 13.02
C SER A 113 -0.29 5.96 12.96
N LYS A 114 -0.79 5.51 11.80
CA LYS A 114 -0.77 4.10 11.38
C LYS A 114 0.59 3.66 10.83
N TYR A 115 1.49 4.61 10.57
CA TYR A 115 2.81 4.44 9.96
C TYR A 115 3.93 4.82 10.94
N PRO A 116 4.04 4.12 12.10
CA PRO A 116 4.97 4.55 13.15
C PRO A 116 6.44 4.53 12.70
N ARG A 117 6.83 3.59 11.84
CA ARG A 117 8.20 3.50 11.33
C ARG A 117 8.57 4.68 10.44
N LEU A 118 7.69 5.00 9.48
CA LEU A 118 7.89 6.14 8.57
C LEU A 118 7.83 7.46 9.32
N THR A 119 6.87 7.60 10.25
CA THR A 119 6.74 8.77 11.11
C THR A 119 8.00 9.02 11.95
N ALA A 120 8.50 7.98 12.64
CA ALA A 120 9.72 8.09 13.43
C ALA A 120 10.95 8.42 12.55
N GLY A 121 11.03 7.87 11.35
CA GLY A 121 12.08 8.19 10.37
C GLY A 121 12.04 9.65 9.95
N TYR A 122 10.85 10.17 9.67
CA TYR A 122 10.61 11.57 9.32
C TYR A 122 11.00 12.51 10.46
N LEU A 123 10.49 12.26 11.69
CA LEU A 123 10.78 13.09 12.86
C LEU A 123 12.27 13.19 13.15
N ARG A 124 13.00 12.06 13.08
CA ARG A 124 14.47 12.08 13.20
C ARG A 124 15.14 12.93 12.13
N ARG A 125 14.67 12.86 10.88
CA ARG A 125 15.23 13.63 9.77
C ARG A 125 15.09 15.14 9.96
N ILE A 126 13.99 15.59 10.55
CA ILE A 126 13.74 17.02 10.84
C ILE A 126 14.25 17.46 12.22
N GLY A 127 14.93 16.58 12.97
CA GLY A 127 15.45 16.89 14.32
C GLY A 127 14.38 17.05 15.39
N SER A 128 13.16 16.50 15.18
CA SER A 128 12.08 16.55 16.17
C SER A 128 12.21 15.44 17.19
N GLY A 129 12.02 15.76 18.45
CA GLY A 129 11.93 14.82 19.57
C GLY A 129 10.51 14.34 19.88
N ALA A 130 9.54 14.61 19.02
CA ALA A 130 8.15 14.22 19.24
C ALA A 130 7.97 12.70 19.40
N GLU A 131 7.10 12.31 20.33
CA GLU A 131 6.70 10.92 20.55
C GLU A 131 5.77 10.45 19.44
N VAL A 132 5.96 9.19 18.97
CA VAL A 132 5.05 8.55 17.99
C VAL A 132 4.03 7.68 18.70
N VAL A 133 2.76 8.04 18.59
CA VAL A 133 1.62 7.27 19.12
C VAL A 133 1.04 6.40 18.01
N LYS A 134 1.21 5.08 18.10
CA LYS A 134 0.65 4.15 17.10
C LYS A 134 -0.86 4.02 17.29
N LEU A 135 -1.62 4.26 16.22
CA LEU A 135 -3.06 4.02 16.14
C LEU A 135 -3.39 3.07 14.98
N SER A 136 -4.56 2.43 15.03
CA SER A 136 -5.04 1.52 13.98
C SER A 136 -6.36 1.96 13.32
N GLY A 137 -7.03 2.97 13.88
CA GLY A 137 -8.32 3.49 13.45
C GLY A 137 -8.23 4.86 12.77
N ASN A 138 -9.24 5.70 13.02
CA ASN A 138 -9.31 7.07 12.52
C ASN A 138 -8.27 7.94 13.24
N VAL A 139 -7.15 8.17 12.57
CA VAL A 139 -5.98 8.84 13.18
C VAL A 139 -6.26 10.31 13.41
N GLU A 140 -7.06 10.94 12.53
CA GLU A 140 -7.48 12.35 12.60
C GLU A 140 -8.13 12.68 13.94
N LEU A 141 -8.83 11.71 14.52
CA LEU A 141 -9.48 11.86 15.83
C LEU A 141 -8.48 12.20 16.95
N ALA A 142 -7.22 11.79 16.81
CA ALA A 142 -6.19 12.08 17.79
C ALA A 142 -5.93 13.59 17.96
N CYS A 143 -5.96 14.37 16.87
CA CYS A 143 -5.88 15.83 16.94
C CYS A 143 -7.14 16.44 17.55
N LEU A 144 -8.32 15.96 17.16
CA LEU A 144 -9.61 16.50 17.62
C LEU A 144 -9.85 16.29 19.11
N THR A 145 -9.27 15.24 19.69
CA THR A 145 -9.40 14.89 21.11
C THR A 145 -8.24 15.37 21.97
N GLY A 146 -7.22 15.98 21.38
CA GLY A 146 -6.02 16.41 22.10
C GLY A 146 -5.09 15.24 22.52
N LEU A 147 -5.28 14.04 21.95
CA LEU A 147 -4.37 12.91 22.17
C LEU A 147 -2.99 13.18 21.57
N ALA A 148 -2.94 13.84 20.42
CA ALA A 148 -1.73 14.23 19.73
C ALA A 148 -1.83 15.64 19.13
N ASP A 149 -0.70 16.32 18.99
CA ASP A 149 -0.59 17.66 18.41
C ASP A 149 -0.62 17.66 16.89
N ALA A 150 -0.27 16.50 16.31
CA ALA A 150 -0.26 16.25 14.88
C ALA A 150 -0.55 14.78 14.59
N VAL A 151 -0.90 14.50 13.36
CA VAL A 151 -1.00 13.12 12.85
C VAL A 151 -0.21 12.95 11.56
N VAL A 152 0.21 11.72 11.30
CA VAL A 152 0.74 11.32 9.99
C VAL A 152 -0.20 10.28 9.41
N ASP A 153 -0.87 10.64 8.31
CA ASP A 153 -1.79 9.74 7.60
C ASP A 153 -1.78 10.01 6.09
N VAL A 154 -2.47 9.13 5.37
CA VAL A 154 -2.60 9.17 3.91
C VAL A 154 -3.61 10.24 3.51
N VAL A 155 -3.20 11.11 2.60
CA VAL A 155 -4.03 12.12 1.96
C VAL A 155 -4.13 11.83 0.46
N GLN A 156 -5.35 11.70 -0.04
CA GLN A 156 -5.62 11.63 -1.49
C GLN A 156 -6.11 13.00 -1.99
N THR A 157 -7.35 13.35 -1.71
CA THR A 157 -7.98 14.60 -2.15
C THR A 157 -7.91 15.72 -1.12
N GLY A 158 -7.71 15.37 0.17
CA GLY A 158 -7.75 16.32 1.28
C GLY A 158 -9.16 16.64 1.79
N ALA A 159 -10.22 16.03 1.25
CA ALA A 159 -11.60 16.30 1.67
C ALA A 159 -11.83 16.03 3.17
N THR A 160 -11.27 14.94 3.70
CA THR A 160 -11.35 14.62 5.14
C THR A 160 -10.69 15.69 6.01
N LEU A 161 -9.56 16.25 5.55
CA LEU A 161 -8.87 17.30 6.29
C LEU A 161 -9.72 18.58 6.35
N ALA A 162 -10.28 18.98 5.21
CA ALA A 162 -11.14 20.16 5.14
C ALA A 162 -12.39 20.01 6.01
N ALA A 163 -13.00 18.81 6.03
CA ALA A 163 -14.20 18.54 6.84
C ALA A 163 -13.95 18.55 8.36
N ASN A 164 -12.69 18.40 8.80
CA ASN A 164 -12.33 18.33 10.22
C ASN A 164 -11.43 19.50 10.66
N ASP A 165 -11.39 20.59 9.90
CA ASP A 165 -10.55 21.78 10.14
C ASP A 165 -9.08 21.43 10.40
N LEU A 166 -8.57 20.48 9.61
CA LEU A 166 -7.17 20.07 9.59
C LEU A 166 -6.47 20.63 8.36
N GLU A 167 -5.16 20.83 8.47
CA GLU A 167 -4.32 21.24 7.36
C GLU A 167 -3.07 20.36 7.24
N GLU A 168 -2.65 20.14 6.00
CA GLU A 168 -1.41 19.46 5.66
C GLU A 168 -0.24 20.44 5.87
N VAL A 169 0.72 20.03 6.70
CA VAL A 169 1.88 20.85 7.04
C VAL A 169 3.10 20.49 6.21
N ASP A 170 3.31 19.19 6.00
CA ASP A 170 4.44 18.69 5.20
C ASP A 170 4.10 17.31 4.59
N VAL A 171 4.75 16.98 3.49
CA VAL A 171 4.61 15.70 2.79
C VAL A 171 5.82 14.82 3.07
N LEU A 172 5.62 13.71 3.75
CA LEU A 172 6.67 12.75 4.07
C LEU A 172 7.07 11.92 2.86
N LEU A 173 6.06 11.47 2.10
CA LEU A 173 6.20 10.49 1.02
C LEU A 173 5.04 10.63 0.02
N ARG A 174 5.34 10.53 -1.28
CA ARG A 174 4.34 10.27 -2.33
C ARG A 174 4.35 8.77 -2.62
N SER A 175 3.16 8.20 -2.76
CA SER A 175 2.94 6.76 -2.89
C SER A 175 2.03 6.47 -4.07
N THR A 176 2.35 5.40 -4.79
CA THR A 176 1.55 4.75 -5.82
C THR A 176 1.55 3.24 -5.56
N ALA A 177 0.68 2.51 -6.23
CA ALA A 177 0.66 1.05 -6.16
C ALA A 177 1.92 0.45 -6.79
N ARG A 178 2.50 -0.54 -6.13
CA ARG A 178 3.71 -1.26 -6.56
C ARG A 178 3.39 -2.72 -6.80
N PHE A 179 3.85 -3.24 -7.93
CA PHE A 179 3.93 -4.69 -8.11
C PHE A 179 5.15 -5.20 -7.37
N VAL A 180 4.94 -6.13 -6.44
CA VAL A 180 6.00 -6.72 -5.59
C VAL A 180 6.06 -8.22 -5.77
N VAL A 181 7.26 -8.80 -5.67
CA VAL A 181 7.50 -10.22 -5.98
C VAL A 181 8.33 -10.86 -4.89
N ASN A 182 7.97 -12.09 -4.54
CA ASN A 182 8.75 -12.94 -3.65
C ASN A 182 10.06 -13.36 -4.34
N ARG A 183 11.19 -13.27 -3.62
CA ARG A 183 12.52 -13.60 -4.16
C ARG A 183 12.69 -15.07 -4.58
N ALA A 184 12.09 -15.99 -3.81
CA ALA A 184 12.15 -17.40 -4.14
C ALA A 184 11.25 -17.72 -5.33
N SER A 185 10.03 -17.17 -5.37
CA SER A 185 9.11 -17.33 -6.51
C SER A 185 9.71 -16.80 -7.81
N LEU A 186 10.49 -15.69 -7.75
CA LEU A 186 11.18 -15.16 -8.92
C LEU A 186 12.22 -16.15 -9.51
N LYS A 187 12.73 -17.08 -8.68
CA LYS A 187 13.59 -18.18 -9.16
C LYS A 187 12.78 -19.39 -9.64
N LEU A 188 11.75 -19.77 -8.88
CA LEU A 188 10.97 -20.98 -9.12
C LEU A 188 9.97 -20.85 -10.28
N LYS A 189 9.37 -19.66 -10.43
CA LYS A 189 8.38 -19.31 -11.48
C LYS A 189 8.87 -18.14 -12.34
N GLY A 190 10.19 -18.07 -12.55
CA GLY A 190 10.85 -16.90 -13.10
C GLY A 190 10.43 -16.55 -14.52
N GLU A 191 10.04 -17.52 -15.35
CA GLU A 191 9.57 -17.28 -16.73
C GLU A 191 8.25 -16.48 -16.70
N ALA A 192 7.23 -16.99 -16.02
CA ALA A 192 5.92 -16.35 -15.91
C ALA A 192 6.01 -14.97 -15.23
N LEU A 193 6.79 -14.86 -14.14
CA LEU A 193 6.94 -13.59 -13.41
C LEU A 193 7.70 -12.55 -14.24
N ARG A 194 8.76 -12.92 -14.96
CA ARG A 194 9.49 -11.98 -15.84
C ARG A 194 8.62 -11.51 -17.00
N ALA A 195 7.88 -12.42 -17.64
CA ALA A 195 6.94 -12.05 -18.70
C ALA A 195 5.90 -11.04 -18.21
N LEU A 196 5.31 -11.27 -17.03
CA LEU A 196 4.35 -10.36 -16.43
C LEU A 196 5.00 -9.01 -16.07
N ILE A 197 6.21 -9.00 -15.48
CA ILE A 197 6.94 -7.77 -15.15
C ILE A 197 7.20 -6.93 -16.40
N GLU A 198 7.71 -7.53 -17.47
CA GLU A 198 7.99 -6.81 -18.71
C GLU A 198 6.70 -6.27 -19.35
N ALA A 199 5.63 -7.05 -19.37
CA ALA A 199 4.34 -6.60 -19.87
C ALA A 199 3.78 -5.42 -19.05
N LEU A 200 3.85 -5.48 -17.71
CA LEU A 200 3.41 -4.38 -16.84
C LEU A 200 4.23 -3.10 -17.04
N ARG A 201 5.54 -3.21 -17.33
CA ARG A 201 6.41 -2.05 -17.60
C ARG A 201 6.08 -1.33 -18.91
N THR A 202 5.49 -2.03 -19.86
CA THR A 202 5.14 -1.47 -21.16
C THR A 202 3.74 -0.85 -21.20
N LEU A 203 2.96 -1.00 -20.13
CA LEU A 203 1.67 -0.34 -20.04
C LEU A 203 1.87 1.19 -19.99
N PRO A 204 1.06 1.96 -20.72
CA PRO A 204 1.12 3.41 -20.61
C PRO A 204 0.77 3.88 -19.20
N ASP A 205 1.34 5.00 -18.77
CA ASP A 205 1.04 5.68 -17.49
C ASP A 205 -0.41 6.20 -17.47
N ALA A 206 -1.38 5.33 -17.56
CA ALA A 206 -2.78 5.68 -17.79
C ALA A 206 -3.73 5.01 -16.82
N TYR A 207 -3.30 4.87 -15.61
CA TYR A 207 -4.23 4.39 -14.59
C TYR A 207 -4.30 5.33 -13.40
#